data_25f036140ea727a33ba72f2019380003
#
_entry.id   25f036140ea727a33ba72f2019380003
#
_cell.length_a   1.000
_cell.length_b   1.000
_cell.length_c   1.000
_cell.angle_alpha   90.00
_cell.angle_beta   90.00
_cell.angle_gamma   90.00
#
_symmetry.space_group_name_H-M   'P 1'
#
loop_
_entity.id
_entity.type
_entity.pdbx_description
1 polymer ?
#
loop_
_entity_poly.entity_id
_entity_poly.type
_entity_poly.pdbx_seq_one_letter_code
_entity_poly.pdbx_strand_id
1 'polypeptide(L)'
;MAASPVAEVWASSNAKARGRALTAAWLGWIAFPLLFLGISFSQSAPQTVTIPCGNLHLKALLWKPGGIGPFPAVLFNHGSGSDAEHTAGMTMTEAAGKLAPVFLRHGYAFLYLFRRGQGLSADQGSYIGDVLRHEEAVKGAEASQHLQLVLLRTDYLDEVMSGLAFLKTTSGIDARRIAVIGHSFGGQLALLVAQRDPKVRATVAFDGAAHHSWQRSAEVREELLNAVGNAAAPIMLVQASNDYSTAPSRDLAAELERLHKPHVLRIYPPVGRTPDDGHDAVYLATTVWEEDVFQFLDKYVKPN
;
A
#
# COMPACT_ATOMS: atom_id res chain seq x y z
N MET A 1 48.78 36.19 18.67
CA MET A 1 50.07 36.35 17.95
C MET A 1 49.88 35.79 16.58
N ALA A 2 49.80 36.67 15.71
CA ALA A 2 50.53 37.03 14.49
C ALA A 2 50.12 36.11 13.32
N ALA A 3 49.34 36.55 12.41
CA ALA A 3 49.52 37.52 11.33
C ALA A 3 50.07 36.88 10.02
N SER A 4 49.24 36.94 9.04
CA SER A 4 49.39 37.25 7.58
C SER A 4 50.79 37.67 7.08
N PRO A 5 51.04 37.94 5.81
CA PRO A 5 50.32 37.83 4.51
C PRO A 5 51.29 37.39 3.34
N VAL A 6 50.90 37.43 2.07
CA VAL A 6 51.45 38.32 1.00
C VAL A 6 50.82 37.98 -0.36
N ALA A 7 50.30 39.01 -0.96
CA ALA A 7 49.87 39.15 -2.34
C ALA A 7 51.06 39.55 -3.23
N GLU A 8 50.81 39.64 -4.53
CA GLU A 8 51.30 40.53 -5.61
C GLU A 8 51.72 39.75 -6.87
N VAL A 9 51.00 39.96 -7.93
CA VAL A 9 51.12 40.94 -9.01
C VAL A 9 52.29 40.61 -9.97
N TRP A 10 52.01 40.46 -11.22
CA TRP A 10 52.61 41.26 -12.32
C TRP A 10 51.90 41.06 -13.68
N ALA A 11 51.79 42.17 -14.32
CA ALA A 11 51.05 42.52 -15.50
C ALA A 11 51.80 42.32 -16.84
N SER A 12 51.00 42.31 -17.90
CA SER A 12 51.21 42.87 -19.21
C SER A 12 52.39 42.50 -20.11
N SER A 13 52.06 42.10 -21.32
CA SER A 13 52.64 42.74 -22.53
C SER A 13 51.81 42.50 -23.80
N ASN A 14 51.57 43.59 -24.49
CA ASN A 14 50.98 43.71 -25.82
C ASN A 14 51.90 43.15 -26.95
N ALA A 15 51.26 42.51 -27.94
CA ALA A 15 51.83 42.54 -29.30
C ALA A 15 50.72 42.42 -30.37
N LYS A 16 50.68 43.46 -31.24
CA LYS A 16 49.83 43.55 -32.42
C LYS A 16 50.33 42.58 -33.52
N ALA A 17 49.43 41.92 -34.23
CA ALA A 17 49.63 41.59 -35.63
C ALA A 17 48.34 41.26 -36.40
N ARG A 18 47.87 42.19 -37.21
CA ARG A 18 47.42 42.08 -38.59
C ARG A 18 46.48 40.97 -39.04
N GLY A 19 45.41 41.48 -39.57
CA GLY A 19 44.24 40.85 -40.12
C GLY A 19 44.44 39.85 -41.26
N ARG A 20 43.44 38.95 -41.30
CA ARG A 20 42.93 38.32 -42.53
C ARG A 20 41.40 38.09 -42.31
N ALA A 21 40.67 38.72 -43.21
CA ALA A 21 39.25 38.49 -43.33
C ALA A 21 38.97 37.04 -43.80
N LEU A 22 38.27 36.24 -43.01
CA LEU A 22 37.69 35.00 -43.47
C LEU A 22 36.16 35.14 -43.31
N THR A 23 35.51 35.02 -44.45
CA THR A 23 34.06 35.00 -44.64
C THR A 23 33.40 33.93 -43.73
N ALA A 24 32.63 34.35 -42.75
CA ALA A 24 31.87 33.45 -41.92
C ALA A 24 30.61 33.01 -42.69
N ALA A 25 30.58 31.73 -43.07
CA ALA A 25 29.34 31.08 -43.50
C ALA A 25 28.40 30.91 -42.31
N TRP A 26 27.25 31.55 -42.38
CA TRP A 26 26.18 31.38 -41.43
C TRP A 26 25.53 30.01 -41.62
N LEU A 27 25.92 29.01 -40.83
CA LEU A 27 25.15 27.79 -40.64
C LEU A 27 24.00 28.11 -39.68
N GLY A 28 22.84 28.33 -40.26
CA GLY A 28 21.59 28.49 -39.49
C GLY A 28 21.29 27.19 -38.71
N TRP A 29 21.39 27.25 -37.39
CA TRP A 29 20.88 26.24 -36.52
C TRP A 29 19.34 26.34 -36.52
N ILE A 30 18.67 25.44 -37.26
CA ILE A 30 17.23 25.25 -37.15
C ILE A 30 17.03 24.56 -35.81
N ALA A 31 16.68 25.34 -34.77
CA ALA A 31 16.20 24.80 -33.52
C ALA A 31 14.81 24.19 -33.77
N PHE A 32 14.77 22.88 -33.89
CA PHE A 32 13.50 22.12 -33.82
C PHE A 32 13.00 22.23 -32.39
N PRO A 33 11.83 22.85 -32.15
CA PRO A 33 11.20 22.77 -30.83
C PRO A 33 10.76 21.33 -30.62
N LEU A 34 11.45 20.59 -29.75
CA LEU A 34 10.94 19.37 -29.18
C LEU A 34 9.67 19.74 -28.39
N LEU A 35 8.52 19.61 -29.04
CA LEU A 35 7.24 19.60 -28.37
C LEU A 35 7.23 18.36 -27.45
N PHE A 36 7.58 18.57 -26.19
CA PHE A 36 7.23 17.63 -25.14
C PHE A 36 5.69 17.66 -25.02
N LEU A 37 5.03 16.78 -25.78
CA LEU A 37 3.67 16.39 -25.49
C LEU A 37 3.68 15.78 -24.10
N GLY A 38 3.43 16.63 -23.08
CA GLY A 38 3.12 16.15 -21.74
C GLY A 38 1.86 15.28 -21.86
N ILE A 39 2.03 13.97 -21.84
CA ILE A 39 0.92 13.04 -21.70
C ILE A 39 0.38 13.29 -20.28
N SER A 40 -0.58 14.19 -20.16
CA SER A 40 -1.39 14.28 -18.96
C SER A 40 -2.15 12.98 -18.85
N PHE A 41 -1.67 12.07 -18.00
CA PHE A 41 -2.48 10.93 -17.56
C PHE A 41 -3.65 11.50 -16.77
N SER A 42 -4.77 11.73 -17.45
CA SER A 42 -6.03 11.98 -16.78
C SER A 42 -6.32 10.75 -15.92
N GLN A 43 -6.25 10.90 -14.61
CA GLN A 43 -6.68 9.87 -13.70
C GLN A 43 -8.16 9.61 -13.98
N SER A 44 -8.48 8.39 -14.40
CA SER A 44 -9.88 8.01 -14.58
C SER A 44 -10.57 8.06 -13.20
N ALA A 45 -11.78 8.63 -13.17
CA ALA A 45 -12.62 8.54 -11.99
C ALA A 45 -12.83 7.07 -11.60
N PRO A 46 -13.00 6.76 -10.30
CA PRO A 46 -13.25 5.39 -9.88
C PRO A 46 -14.57 4.87 -10.45
N GLN A 47 -14.57 3.62 -10.81
CA GLN A 47 -15.79 2.88 -11.06
C GLN A 47 -16.26 2.27 -9.74
N THR A 48 -17.46 2.64 -9.26
CA THR A 48 -18.10 1.91 -8.17
C THR A 48 -18.60 0.58 -8.72
N VAL A 49 -18.13 -0.52 -8.13
CA VAL A 49 -18.51 -1.88 -8.51
C VAL A 49 -19.22 -2.57 -7.36
N THR A 50 -20.06 -3.54 -7.69
CA THR A 50 -20.74 -4.39 -6.72
C THR A 50 -20.16 -5.79 -6.76
N ILE A 51 -19.78 -6.33 -5.62
CA ILE A 51 -19.14 -7.63 -5.46
C ILE A 51 -20.09 -8.52 -4.65
N PRO A 52 -20.67 -9.56 -5.25
CA PRO A 52 -21.50 -10.50 -4.52
C PRO A 52 -20.66 -11.36 -3.57
N CYS A 53 -21.11 -11.50 -2.32
CA CYS A 53 -20.51 -12.36 -1.31
C CYS A 53 -21.65 -13.02 -0.48
N GLY A 54 -22.02 -14.25 -0.80
CA GLY A 54 -23.22 -14.86 -0.25
C GLY A 54 -24.46 -14.00 -0.52
N ASN A 55 -25.12 -13.55 0.54
CA ASN A 55 -26.29 -12.66 0.45
C ASN A 55 -25.92 -11.16 0.44
N LEU A 56 -24.62 -10.83 0.52
CA LEU A 56 -24.16 -9.45 0.53
C LEU A 56 -23.87 -8.95 -0.87
N HIS A 57 -24.03 -7.65 -1.05
CA HIS A 57 -23.70 -6.90 -2.26
C HIS A 57 -22.69 -5.81 -1.93
N LEU A 58 -21.45 -6.23 -1.62
CA LEU A 58 -20.38 -5.33 -1.20
C LEU A 58 -20.03 -4.33 -2.30
N LYS A 59 -19.69 -3.12 -1.91
CA LYS A 59 -19.21 -2.09 -2.82
C LYS A 59 -17.70 -2.02 -2.79
N ALA A 60 -17.13 -1.68 -3.94
CA ALA A 60 -15.72 -1.36 -4.06
C ALA A 60 -15.51 -0.21 -5.06
N LEU A 61 -14.41 0.48 -4.92
CA LEU A 61 -13.95 1.46 -5.89
C LEU A 61 -12.81 0.84 -6.69
N LEU A 62 -13.00 0.79 -8.01
CA LEU A 62 -12.02 0.27 -8.96
C LEU A 62 -11.46 1.40 -9.82
N TRP A 63 -10.16 1.57 -9.82
CA TRP A 63 -9.42 2.42 -10.75
C TRP A 63 -8.56 1.56 -11.67
N LYS A 64 -8.42 1.99 -12.91
CA LYS A 64 -7.50 1.38 -13.87
C LYS A 64 -6.56 2.45 -14.41
N PRO A 65 -5.28 2.11 -14.66
CA PRO A 65 -4.37 3.02 -15.35
C PRO A 65 -4.89 3.39 -16.74
N GLY A 66 -4.44 4.52 -17.26
CA GLY A 66 -4.63 4.84 -18.68
C GLY A 66 -3.89 3.86 -19.59
N GLY A 67 -4.41 3.69 -20.82
CA GLY A 67 -3.79 2.82 -21.83
C GLY A 67 -4.49 1.48 -22.00
N ILE A 68 -3.78 0.56 -22.70
CA ILE A 68 -4.31 -0.75 -23.08
C ILE A 68 -3.81 -1.79 -22.08
N GLY A 69 -4.75 -2.43 -21.34
CA GLY A 69 -4.44 -3.56 -20.46
C GLY A 69 -4.01 -4.83 -21.22
N PRO A 70 -3.90 -5.98 -20.56
CA PRO A 70 -4.33 -6.20 -19.18
C PRO A 70 -3.31 -5.68 -18.15
N PHE A 71 -3.80 -4.99 -17.10
CA PHE A 71 -2.98 -4.40 -16.06
C PHE A 71 -2.73 -5.38 -14.90
N PRO A 72 -1.57 -5.32 -14.25
CA PRO A 72 -1.43 -5.89 -12.91
C PRO A 72 -2.37 -5.16 -11.96
N ALA A 73 -2.80 -5.81 -10.89
CA ALA A 73 -3.78 -5.24 -9.98
C ALA A 73 -3.42 -5.43 -8.52
N VAL A 74 -3.94 -4.54 -7.70
CA VAL A 74 -3.90 -4.59 -6.24
C VAL A 74 -5.31 -4.63 -5.70
N LEU A 75 -5.59 -5.63 -4.84
CA LEU A 75 -6.73 -5.63 -3.93
C LEU A 75 -6.28 -5.03 -2.61
N PHE A 76 -6.85 -3.89 -2.24
CA PHE A 76 -6.56 -3.24 -0.97
C PHE A 76 -7.68 -3.48 0.05
N ASN A 77 -7.27 -3.86 1.26
CA ASN A 77 -8.12 -4.15 2.40
C ASN A 77 -7.87 -3.12 3.50
N HIS A 78 -8.85 -2.27 3.78
CA HIS A 78 -8.76 -1.24 4.82
C HIS A 78 -8.73 -1.84 6.24
N GLY A 79 -8.36 -1.05 7.25
CA GLY A 79 -8.44 -1.40 8.66
C GLY A 79 -9.88 -1.53 9.16
N SER A 80 -10.05 -1.72 10.46
CA SER A 80 -11.39 -1.67 11.08
C SER A 80 -11.99 -0.25 11.09
N GLY A 81 -11.15 0.78 10.90
CA GLY A 81 -11.57 2.18 10.96
C GLY A 81 -11.75 2.69 12.39
N SER A 82 -11.96 3.99 12.54
CA SER A 82 -12.37 4.62 13.81
C SER A 82 -13.86 4.44 14.08
N ASP A 83 -14.64 4.37 13.01
CA ASP A 83 -16.07 4.04 12.98
C ASP A 83 -16.45 3.40 11.63
N ALA A 84 -17.75 3.27 11.36
CA ALA A 84 -18.25 2.65 10.14
C ALA A 84 -17.86 3.42 8.86
N GLU A 85 -17.61 4.70 8.94
CA GLU A 85 -17.40 5.58 7.78
C GLU A 85 -15.98 6.13 7.67
N HIS A 86 -15.19 6.15 8.78
CA HIS A 86 -13.91 6.86 8.84
C HIS A 86 -12.74 5.95 9.16
N THR A 87 -11.59 6.33 8.62
CA THR A 87 -10.25 5.78 8.90
C THR A 87 -9.21 6.90 8.77
N ALA A 88 -8.20 6.92 9.62
CA ALA A 88 -7.13 7.91 9.57
C ALA A 88 -7.63 9.38 9.53
N GLY A 89 -8.73 9.70 10.23
CA GLY A 89 -9.32 11.04 10.27
C GLY A 89 -9.99 11.51 8.99
N MET A 90 -10.25 10.62 8.04
CA MET A 90 -10.94 10.89 6.78
C MET A 90 -12.01 9.82 6.50
N THR A 91 -12.94 10.10 5.60
CA THR A 91 -13.87 9.06 5.15
C THR A 91 -13.10 7.94 4.44
N MET A 92 -13.63 6.72 4.48
CA MET A 92 -13.02 5.58 3.77
C MET A 92 -12.93 5.80 2.26
N THR A 93 -13.84 6.59 1.69
CA THR A 93 -13.82 6.96 0.28
C THR A 93 -12.67 7.93 -0.04
N GLU A 94 -12.44 8.92 0.84
CA GLU A 94 -11.28 9.81 0.73
C GLU A 94 -9.97 9.05 0.89
N ALA A 95 -9.90 8.10 1.84
CA ALA A 95 -8.74 7.23 2.04
C ALA A 95 -8.42 6.40 0.78
N ALA A 96 -9.45 5.81 0.16
CA ALA A 96 -9.32 5.12 -1.12
C ALA A 96 -8.82 6.04 -2.23
N GLY A 97 -9.40 7.25 -2.34
CA GLY A 97 -9.00 8.28 -3.30
C GLY A 97 -7.58 8.79 -3.11
N LYS A 98 -7.08 8.79 -1.87
CA LYS A 98 -5.70 9.17 -1.55
C LYS A 98 -4.68 8.11 -1.96
N LEU A 99 -5.03 6.82 -1.83
CA LEU A 99 -4.16 5.72 -2.21
C LEU A 99 -4.16 5.43 -3.72
N ALA A 100 -5.31 5.52 -4.39
CA ALA A 100 -5.44 5.13 -5.78
C ALA A 100 -4.39 5.77 -6.72
N PRO A 101 -4.10 7.09 -6.65
CA PRO A 101 -3.06 7.71 -7.48
C PRO A 101 -1.68 7.09 -7.32
N VAL A 102 -1.37 6.59 -6.12
CA VAL A 102 -0.08 5.95 -5.83
C VAL A 102 0.07 4.67 -6.66
N PHE A 103 -0.95 3.84 -6.72
CA PHE A 103 -0.95 2.59 -7.49
C PHE A 103 -1.04 2.84 -9.00
N LEU A 104 -1.87 3.80 -9.40
CA LEU A 104 -2.07 4.12 -10.82
C LEU A 104 -0.80 4.62 -11.51
N ARG A 105 -0.01 5.50 -10.85
CA ARG A 105 1.24 6.01 -11.44
C ARG A 105 2.31 4.94 -11.62
N HIS A 106 2.21 3.84 -10.83
CA HIS A 106 3.03 2.66 -10.99
C HIS A 106 2.40 1.61 -11.94
N GLY A 107 1.31 1.95 -12.63
CA GLY A 107 0.67 1.10 -13.64
C GLY A 107 -0.12 -0.07 -13.08
N TYR A 108 -0.52 -0.04 -11.82
CA TYR A 108 -1.41 -1.02 -11.21
C TYR A 108 -2.86 -0.55 -11.24
N ALA A 109 -3.77 -1.43 -11.62
CA ALA A 109 -5.17 -1.25 -11.28
C ALA A 109 -5.34 -1.42 -9.76
N PHE A 110 -6.26 -0.65 -9.18
CA PHE A 110 -6.44 -0.57 -7.76
C PHE A 110 -7.90 -0.78 -7.40
N LEU A 111 -8.17 -1.83 -6.61
CA LEU A 111 -9.49 -2.13 -6.06
C LEU A 111 -9.46 -1.92 -4.55
N TYR A 112 -10.27 -0.97 -4.07
CA TYR A 112 -10.49 -0.74 -2.65
C TYR A 112 -11.85 -1.31 -2.27
N LEU A 113 -11.83 -2.44 -1.55
CA LEU A 113 -13.04 -3.14 -1.13
C LEU A 113 -13.54 -2.56 0.19
N PHE A 114 -14.83 -2.17 0.24
CA PHE A 114 -15.51 -1.85 1.48
C PHE A 114 -16.17 -3.12 2.03
N ARG A 115 -15.73 -3.55 3.21
CA ARG A 115 -16.33 -4.71 3.89
C ARG A 115 -17.69 -4.36 4.49
N ARG A 116 -18.47 -5.38 4.86
CA ARG A 116 -19.78 -5.20 5.49
C ARG A 116 -19.74 -4.18 6.63
N GLY A 117 -20.80 -3.37 6.75
CA GLY A 117 -20.93 -2.38 7.80
C GLY A 117 -19.96 -1.20 7.72
N GLN A 118 -19.23 -1.03 6.60
CA GLN A 118 -18.23 0.03 6.49
C GLN A 118 -18.26 0.74 5.13
N GLY A 119 -18.07 2.07 5.15
CA GLY A 119 -18.00 2.92 3.98
C GLY A 119 -19.18 2.71 3.02
N LEU A 120 -18.92 2.46 1.74
CA LEU A 120 -19.98 2.25 0.75
C LEU A 120 -20.77 0.93 0.94
N SER A 121 -20.36 0.05 1.84
CA SER A 121 -21.06 -1.18 2.24
C SER A 121 -21.66 -1.09 3.64
N ALA A 122 -21.86 0.11 4.17
CA ALA A 122 -22.40 0.31 5.51
C ALA A 122 -23.80 -0.31 5.70
N ASP A 123 -24.58 -0.43 4.62
CA ASP A 123 -25.90 -1.06 4.58
C ASP A 123 -25.88 -2.60 4.47
N GLN A 124 -24.70 -3.22 4.35
CA GLN A 124 -24.54 -4.66 4.13
C GLN A 124 -24.30 -5.46 5.41
N GLY A 125 -24.48 -4.87 6.58
CA GLY A 125 -24.31 -5.53 7.87
C GLY A 125 -23.85 -4.57 8.96
N SER A 126 -23.57 -5.12 10.14
CA SER A 126 -23.12 -4.34 11.30
C SER A 126 -21.64 -3.98 11.19
N TYR A 127 -21.29 -2.80 11.65
CA TYR A 127 -19.91 -2.38 11.81
C TYR A 127 -19.17 -3.27 12.83
N ILE A 128 -18.00 -3.78 12.47
CA ILE A 128 -17.23 -4.70 13.30
C ILE A 128 -16.93 -4.15 14.69
N GLY A 129 -16.64 -2.86 14.81
CA GLY A 129 -16.38 -2.23 16.10
C GLY A 129 -17.58 -2.28 17.04
N ASP A 130 -18.80 -2.12 16.52
CA ASP A 130 -20.03 -2.26 17.31
C ASP A 130 -20.26 -3.70 17.75
N VAL A 131 -20.05 -4.65 16.83
CA VAL A 131 -20.19 -6.08 17.12
C VAL A 131 -19.25 -6.50 18.24
N LEU A 132 -17.97 -6.09 18.17
CA LEU A 132 -16.96 -6.46 19.17
C LEU A 132 -17.19 -5.75 20.50
N ARG A 133 -17.59 -4.48 20.49
CA ARG A 133 -17.96 -3.76 21.73
C ARG A 133 -19.16 -4.38 22.42
N HIS A 134 -20.16 -4.79 21.66
CA HIS A 134 -21.32 -5.47 22.21
C HIS A 134 -20.93 -6.82 22.85
N GLU A 135 -20.14 -7.62 22.15
CA GLU A 135 -19.67 -8.91 22.66
C GLU A 135 -18.84 -8.74 23.94
N GLU A 136 -17.95 -7.74 23.98
CA GLU A 136 -17.15 -7.42 25.15
C GLU A 136 -18.02 -7.00 26.34
N ALA A 137 -19.02 -6.16 26.10
CA ALA A 137 -19.94 -5.71 27.16
C ALA A 137 -20.78 -6.84 27.75
N VAL A 138 -21.15 -7.84 26.93
CA VAL A 138 -22.03 -8.95 27.36
C VAL A 138 -21.24 -10.13 27.91
N LYS A 139 -20.11 -10.48 27.31
CA LYS A 139 -19.37 -11.72 27.60
C LYS A 139 -17.89 -11.49 28.01
N GLY A 140 -17.44 -10.24 28.01
CA GLY A 140 -16.06 -9.88 28.39
C GLY A 140 -15.05 -9.87 27.23
N ALA A 141 -13.86 -9.36 27.54
CA ALA A 141 -12.82 -9.08 26.54
C ALA A 141 -12.31 -10.33 25.82
N GLU A 142 -12.21 -11.47 26.51
CA GLU A 142 -11.75 -12.72 25.91
C GLU A 142 -12.74 -13.22 24.83
N ALA A 143 -14.03 -13.16 25.11
CA ALA A 143 -15.06 -13.53 24.13
C ALA A 143 -15.05 -12.61 22.91
N SER A 144 -14.85 -11.31 23.10
CA SER A 144 -14.73 -10.33 22.02
C SER A 144 -13.49 -10.61 21.14
N GLN A 145 -12.35 -10.95 21.75
CA GLN A 145 -11.14 -11.33 21.01
C GLN A 145 -11.33 -12.62 20.23
N HIS A 146 -11.95 -13.63 20.83
CA HIS A 146 -12.28 -14.87 20.13
C HIS A 146 -13.25 -14.62 18.97
N LEU A 147 -14.30 -13.82 19.18
CA LEU A 147 -15.22 -13.44 18.10
C LEU A 147 -14.50 -12.71 16.97
N GLN A 148 -13.59 -11.78 17.28
CA GLN A 148 -12.78 -11.09 16.28
C GLN A 148 -11.99 -12.09 15.41
N LEU A 149 -11.38 -13.09 16.02
CA LEU A 149 -10.65 -14.13 15.29
C LEU A 149 -11.58 -14.98 14.42
N VAL A 150 -12.73 -15.38 14.95
CA VAL A 150 -13.74 -16.14 14.18
C VAL A 150 -14.16 -15.35 12.95
N LEU A 151 -14.53 -14.08 13.12
CA LEU A 151 -14.95 -13.21 12.03
C LEU A 151 -13.80 -12.98 11.01
N LEU A 152 -12.57 -12.82 11.49
CA LEU A 152 -11.41 -12.67 10.65
C LEU A 152 -11.22 -13.87 9.70
N ARG A 153 -11.37 -15.10 10.21
CA ARG A 153 -11.16 -16.36 9.46
C ARG A 153 -12.32 -16.78 8.57
N THR A 154 -13.50 -16.22 8.80
CA THR A 154 -14.74 -16.59 8.12
C THR A 154 -15.27 -15.43 7.30
N ASP A 155 -16.20 -14.69 7.83
CA ASP A 155 -16.99 -13.67 7.14
C ASP A 155 -16.12 -12.65 6.39
N TYR A 156 -15.13 -12.06 7.07
CA TYR A 156 -14.30 -11.03 6.45
C TYR A 156 -13.28 -11.59 5.47
N LEU A 157 -12.76 -12.80 5.73
CA LEU A 157 -11.90 -13.47 4.75
C LEU A 157 -12.70 -13.82 3.47
N ASP A 158 -13.93 -14.30 3.61
CA ASP A 158 -14.77 -14.64 2.45
C ASP A 158 -15.13 -13.40 1.63
N GLU A 159 -15.32 -12.25 2.27
CA GLU A 159 -15.51 -10.96 1.59
C GLU A 159 -14.28 -10.56 0.75
N VAL A 160 -13.09 -10.68 1.35
CA VAL A 160 -11.84 -10.37 0.63
C VAL A 160 -11.58 -11.36 -0.50
N MET A 161 -11.86 -12.64 -0.28
CA MET A 161 -11.77 -13.67 -1.34
C MET A 161 -12.74 -13.40 -2.48
N SER A 162 -13.94 -12.87 -2.20
CA SER A 162 -14.90 -12.44 -3.22
C SER A 162 -14.35 -11.25 -4.02
N GLY A 163 -13.72 -10.27 -3.34
CA GLY A 163 -13.01 -9.17 -3.99
C GLY A 163 -11.88 -9.65 -4.91
N LEU A 164 -11.12 -10.63 -4.47
CA LEU A 164 -10.04 -11.23 -5.26
C LEU A 164 -10.60 -12.00 -6.48
N ALA A 165 -11.68 -12.76 -6.31
CA ALA A 165 -12.35 -13.46 -7.40
C ALA A 165 -12.91 -12.47 -8.44
N PHE A 166 -13.50 -11.36 -7.98
CA PHE A 166 -13.95 -10.27 -8.86
C PHE A 166 -12.80 -9.71 -9.70
N LEU A 167 -11.65 -9.39 -9.10
CA LEU A 167 -10.49 -8.90 -9.85
C LEU A 167 -10.02 -9.89 -10.91
N LYS A 168 -9.97 -11.18 -10.57
CA LYS A 168 -9.51 -12.23 -11.49
C LYS A 168 -10.38 -12.38 -12.73
N THR A 169 -11.62 -11.92 -12.69
CA THR A 169 -12.58 -12.00 -13.82
C THR A 169 -12.83 -10.64 -14.47
N THR A 170 -12.25 -9.55 -13.91
CA THR A 170 -12.48 -8.20 -14.41
C THR A 170 -11.73 -7.96 -15.73
N SER A 171 -12.45 -7.51 -16.76
CA SER A 171 -11.85 -7.15 -18.04
C SER A 171 -10.77 -6.09 -17.89
N GLY A 172 -9.64 -6.26 -18.58
CA GLY A 172 -8.49 -5.37 -18.53
C GLY A 172 -7.58 -5.59 -17.34
N ILE A 173 -7.83 -6.61 -16.50
CA ILE A 173 -6.94 -7.05 -15.41
C ILE A 173 -6.24 -8.36 -15.81
N ASP A 174 -4.94 -8.48 -15.54
CA ASP A 174 -4.24 -9.75 -15.65
C ASP A 174 -4.42 -10.56 -14.36
N ALA A 175 -5.25 -11.58 -14.42
CA ALA A 175 -5.55 -12.46 -13.29
C ALA A 175 -4.31 -13.18 -12.69
N ARG A 176 -3.20 -13.22 -13.44
CA ARG A 176 -1.94 -13.83 -12.99
C ARG A 176 -1.00 -12.83 -12.30
N ARG A 177 -1.36 -11.54 -12.29
CA ARG A 177 -0.54 -10.44 -11.77
C ARG A 177 -1.32 -9.64 -10.73
N ILE A 178 -1.77 -10.31 -9.65
CA ILE A 178 -2.54 -9.69 -8.57
C ILE A 178 -1.75 -9.77 -7.27
N ALA A 179 -1.61 -8.63 -6.59
CA ALA A 179 -1.16 -8.54 -5.22
C ALA A 179 -2.33 -8.23 -4.28
N VAL A 180 -2.18 -8.62 -3.02
CA VAL A 180 -3.13 -8.29 -1.96
C VAL A 180 -2.41 -7.44 -0.92
N ILE A 181 -2.97 -6.29 -0.62
CA ILE A 181 -2.42 -5.33 0.34
C ILE A 181 -3.48 -5.05 1.39
N GLY A 182 -3.08 -4.85 2.63
CA GLY A 182 -4.01 -4.47 3.66
C GLY A 182 -3.37 -3.69 4.78
N HIS A 183 -4.21 -2.93 5.49
CA HIS A 183 -3.84 -2.11 6.64
C HIS A 183 -4.54 -2.63 7.90
N SER A 184 -3.82 -2.71 9.03
CA SER A 184 -4.38 -3.07 10.34
C SER A 184 -5.14 -4.40 10.29
N PHE A 185 -6.43 -4.44 10.56
CA PHE A 185 -7.29 -5.61 10.38
C PHE A 185 -7.25 -6.14 8.94
N GLY A 186 -7.23 -5.24 7.95
CA GLY A 186 -7.04 -5.61 6.54
C GLY A 186 -5.66 -6.19 6.24
N GLY A 187 -4.63 -5.80 7.00
CA GLY A 187 -3.29 -6.41 6.95
C GLY A 187 -3.30 -7.87 7.40
N GLN A 188 -4.04 -8.17 8.48
CA GLN A 188 -4.27 -9.55 8.92
C GLN A 188 -5.00 -10.36 7.83
N LEU A 189 -6.06 -9.79 7.24
CA LEU A 189 -6.79 -10.42 6.13
C LEU A 189 -5.88 -10.69 4.92
N ALA A 190 -5.00 -9.76 4.58
CA ALA A 190 -4.07 -9.95 3.47
C ALA A 190 -3.14 -11.17 3.68
N LEU A 191 -2.68 -11.39 4.92
CA LEU A 191 -1.87 -12.56 5.28
C LEU A 191 -2.68 -13.86 5.17
N LEU A 192 -3.95 -13.86 5.61
CA LEU A 192 -4.83 -15.03 5.46
C LEU A 192 -5.16 -15.34 3.99
N VAL A 193 -5.32 -14.31 3.16
CA VAL A 193 -5.50 -14.48 1.70
C VAL A 193 -4.25 -15.11 1.08
N ALA A 194 -3.05 -14.68 1.50
CA ALA A 194 -1.79 -15.27 1.01
C ALA A 194 -1.68 -16.78 1.32
N GLN A 195 -2.21 -17.22 2.46
CA GLN A 195 -2.33 -18.63 2.81
C GLN A 195 -3.39 -19.35 1.95
N ARG A 196 -4.55 -18.71 1.75
CA ARG A 196 -5.74 -19.32 1.13
C ARG A 196 -5.61 -19.45 -0.38
N ASP A 197 -4.93 -18.51 -1.04
CA ASP A 197 -4.82 -18.45 -2.50
C ASP A 197 -3.36 -18.41 -2.97
N PRO A 198 -2.78 -19.56 -3.37
CA PRO A 198 -1.38 -19.64 -3.81
C PRO A 198 -1.11 -18.92 -5.14
N LYS A 199 -2.14 -18.39 -5.81
CA LYS A 199 -1.99 -17.62 -7.05
C LYS A 199 -1.78 -16.13 -6.82
N VAL A 200 -1.93 -15.65 -5.58
CA VAL A 200 -1.53 -14.29 -5.20
C VAL A 200 -0.01 -14.15 -5.42
N ARG A 201 0.39 -13.08 -6.10
CA ARG A 201 1.80 -12.91 -6.51
C ARG A 201 2.67 -12.24 -5.48
N ALA A 202 2.08 -11.39 -4.65
CA ALA A 202 2.74 -10.69 -3.56
C ALA A 202 1.71 -10.25 -2.51
N THR A 203 2.12 -10.16 -1.26
CA THR A 203 1.29 -9.67 -0.17
C THR A 203 2.04 -8.58 0.59
N VAL A 204 1.36 -7.46 0.89
CA VAL A 204 1.90 -6.40 1.74
C VAL A 204 0.94 -6.17 2.91
N ALA A 205 1.43 -6.35 4.12
CA ALA A 205 0.68 -6.09 5.33
C ALA A 205 1.25 -4.86 6.04
N PHE A 206 0.46 -3.80 6.06
CA PHE A 206 0.72 -2.60 6.84
C PHE A 206 0.08 -2.77 8.22
N ASP A 207 0.87 -2.63 9.27
CA ASP A 207 0.43 -2.47 10.66
C ASP A 207 -0.50 -3.60 11.17
N GLY A 208 -0.36 -4.80 10.60
CA GLY A 208 -1.21 -5.95 10.90
C GLY A 208 -1.10 -6.37 12.37
N ALA A 209 -2.23 -6.40 13.09
CA ALA A 209 -2.34 -6.78 14.51
C ALA A 209 -1.61 -5.87 15.51
N ALA A 210 -1.16 -4.67 15.11
CA ALA A 210 -0.40 -3.75 15.95
C ALA A 210 -1.23 -3.18 17.12
N HIS A 211 -2.52 -2.93 16.88
CA HIS A 211 -3.44 -2.36 17.89
C HIS A 211 -4.01 -3.46 18.80
N HIS A 212 -3.25 -3.85 19.81
CA HIS A 212 -3.64 -4.75 20.91
C HIS A 212 -3.87 -6.23 20.58
N SER A 213 -4.31 -6.60 19.38
CA SER A 213 -4.65 -7.99 19.05
C SER A 213 -3.49 -8.95 19.30
N TRP A 214 -2.26 -8.53 18.95
CA TRP A 214 -1.06 -9.35 19.12
C TRP A 214 -0.73 -9.65 20.58
N GLN A 215 -0.84 -8.64 21.45
CA GLN A 215 -0.50 -8.78 22.87
C GLN A 215 -1.60 -9.52 23.64
N ARG A 216 -2.86 -9.33 23.25
CA ARG A 216 -4.03 -9.81 24.00
C ARG A 216 -4.50 -11.20 23.59
N SER A 217 -4.24 -11.63 22.34
CA SER A 217 -4.75 -12.90 21.84
C SER A 217 -3.62 -13.82 21.36
N ALA A 218 -3.38 -14.90 22.11
CA ALA A 218 -2.49 -15.98 21.66
C ALA A 218 -3.02 -16.64 20.38
N GLU A 219 -4.33 -16.79 20.26
CA GLU A 219 -4.98 -17.38 19.09
C GLU A 219 -4.74 -16.57 17.83
N VAL A 220 -4.81 -15.22 17.89
CA VAL A 220 -4.49 -14.35 16.74
C VAL A 220 -3.02 -14.49 16.34
N ARG A 221 -2.10 -14.55 17.32
CA ARG A 221 -0.67 -14.78 17.02
C ARG A 221 -0.46 -16.10 16.31
N GLU A 222 -1.01 -17.17 16.83
CA GLU A 222 -0.89 -18.52 16.25
C GLU A 222 -1.47 -18.55 14.83
N GLU A 223 -2.65 -17.96 14.63
CA GLU A 223 -3.29 -17.87 13.32
C GLU A 223 -2.41 -17.15 12.29
N LEU A 224 -1.86 -15.99 12.64
CA LEU A 224 -1.05 -15.21 11.70
C LEU A 224 0.34 -15.84 11.46
N LEU A 225 0.95 -16.44 12.47
CA LEU A 225 2.18 -17.22 12.29
C LEU A 225 1.95 -18.43 11.37
N ASN A 226 0.83 -19.14 11.56
CA ASN A 226 0.43 -20.22 10.67
C ASN A 226 0.14 -19.72 9.25
N ALA A 227 -0.53 -18.57 9.11
CA ALA A 227 -0.83 -17.99 7.81
C ALA A 227 0.44 -17.67 7.02
N VAL A 228 1.42 -16.97 7.61
CA VAL A 228 2.68 -16.67 6.91
C VAL A 228 3.50 -17.94 6.66
N GLY A 229 3.45 -18.91 7.58
CA GLY A 229 4.10 -20.22 7.43
C GLY A 229 3.58 -21.01 6.22
N ASN A 230 2.32 -20.90 5.89
CA ASN A 230 1.67 -21.61 4.78
C ASN A 230 1.48 -20.76 3.51
N ALA A 231 1.76 -19.45 3.54
CA ALA A 231 1.66 -18.61 2.38
C ALA A 231 2.65 -19.02 1.28
N ALA A 232 2.19 -19.08 0.04
CA ALA A 232 3.04 -19.29 -1.13
C ALA A 232 3.65 -17.98 -1.66
N ALA A 233 2.92 -16.88 -1.52
CA ALA A 233 3.34 -15.57 -1.97
C ALA A 233 4.47 -15.00 -1.09
N PRO A 234 5.43 -14.27 -1.68
CA PRO A 234 6.32 -13.39 -0.92
C PRO A 234 5.52 -12.36 -0.11
N ILE A 235 6.01 -12.07 1.11
CA ILE A 235 5.32 -11.17 2.04
C ILE A 235 6.22 -9.98 2.39
N MET A 236 5.64 -8.79 2.33
CA MET A 236 6.25 -7.58 2.87
C MET A 236 5.45 -7.10 4.09
N LEU A 237 6.15 -6.86 5.18
CA LEU A 237 5.61 -6.34 6.42
C LEU A 237 6.10 -4.90 6.58
N VAL A 238 5.18 -3.96 6.72
CA VAL A 238 5.43 -2.52 6.71
C VAL A 238 4.84 -1.88 7.93
N GLN A 239 5.61 -1.02 8.59
CA GLN A 239 5.16 -0.35 9.81
C GLN A 239 5.96 0.92 10.10
N ALA A 240 5.37 1.91 10.77
CA ALA A 240 6.12 3.01 11.37
C ALA A 240 6.57 2.64 12.79
N SER A 241 7.71 3.16 13.23
CA SER A 241 8.30 2.80 14.53
C SER A 241 7.51 3.33 15.73
N ASN A 242 6.65 4.32 15.53
CA ASN A 242 5.76 4.88 16.55
C ASN A 242 4.32 4.33 16.49
N ASP A 243 4.07 3.28 15.72
CA ASP A 243 2.81 2.53 15.83
C ASP A 243 2.67 1.92 17.24
N TYR A 244 1.48 1.53 17.63
CA TYR A 244 1.15 0.93 18.94
C TYR A 244 2.09 -0.21 19.34
N SER A 245 2.49 -1.05 18.40
CA SER A 245 3.47 -2.11 18.60
C SER A 245 4.05 -2.60 17.27
N THR A 246 5.37 -2.65 17.18
CA THR A 246 6.06 -3.28 16.04
C THR A 246 6.33 -4.77 16.24
N ALA A 247 5.93 -5.35 17.38
CA ALA A 247 6.13 -6.77 17.67
C ALA A 247 5.49 -7.69 16.63
N PRO A 248 4.24 -7.48 16.18
CA PRO A 248 3.64 -8.36 15.18
C PRO A 248 4.47 -8.49 13.92
N SER A 249 4.89 -7.37 13.32
CA SER A 249 5.69 -7.39 12.10
C SER A 249 7.07 -8.03 12.30
N ARG A 250 7.71 -7.82 13.47
CA ARG A 250 9.00 -8.44 13.78
C ARG A 250 8.90 -9.94 13.98
N ASP A 251 7.90 -10.39 14.72
CA ASP A 251 7.72 -11.81 15.02
C ASP A 251 7.32 -12.59 13.75
N LEU A 252 6.44 -12.00 12.91
CA LEU A 252 6.07 -12.59 11.62
C LEU A 252 7.27 -12.65 10.65
N ALA A 253 8.12 -11.61 10.62
CA ALA A 253 9.33 -11.62 9.82
C ALA A 253 10.33 -12.67 10.32
N ALA A 254 10.50 -12.82 11.63
CA ALA A 254 11.36 -13.83 12.22
C ALA A 254 10.88 -15.26 11.87
N GLU A 255 9.57 -15.49 11.85
CA GLU A 255 9.00 -16.77 11.42
C GLU A 255 9.25 -17.04 9.93
N LEU A 256 9.05 -16.03 9.06
CA LEU A 256 9.34 -16.13 7.64
C LEU A 256 10.83 -16.43 7.38
N GLU A 257 11.73 -15.77 8.13
CA GLU A 257 13.18 -16.04 8.07
C GLU A 257 13.50 -17.48 8.51
N ARG A 258 12.94 -17.93 9.64
CA ARG A 258 13.10 -19.29 10.15
C ARG A 258 12.67 -20.35 9.13
N LEU A 259 11.64 -20.05 8.34
CA LEU A 259 11.10 -20.91 7.29
C LEU A 259 11.76 -20.71 5.92
N HIS A 260 12.78 -19.84 5.83
CA HIS A 260 13.45 -19.46 4.58
C HIS A 260 12.49 -18.99 3.47
N LYS A 261 11.41 -18.29 3.86
CA LYS A 261 10.43 -17.76 2.92
C LYS A 261 10.82 -16.36 2.44
N PRO A 262 10.61 -16.03 1.15
CA PRO A 262 10.87 -14.70 0.63
C PRO A 262 10.04 -13.65 1.36
N HIS A 263 10.69 -12.74 2.05
CA HIS A 263 10.01 -11.66 2.76
C HIS A 263 10.84 -10.38 2.81
N VAL A 264 10.19 -9.29 3.19
CA VAL A 264 10.80 -8.00 3.49
C VAL A 264 10.14 -7.43 4.73
N LEU A 265 10.92 -6.96 5.69
CA LEU A 265 10.45 -6.16 6.81
C LEU A 265 10.92 -4.72 6.64
N ARG A 266 10.00 -3.75 6.74
CA ARG A 266 10.29 -2.32 6.77
C ARG A 266 9.65 -1.69 8.00
N ILE A 267 10.50 -1.22 8.92
CA ILE A 267 10.08 -0.38 10.04
C ILE A 267 10.63 1.01 9.76
N TYR A 268 9.74 1.92 9.36
CA TYR A 268 10.10 3.30 9.04
C TYR A 268 10.28 4.16 10.29
N PRO A 269 10.97 5.30 10.19
CA PRO A 269 10.97 6.31 11.23
C PRO A 269 9.56 6.72 11.65
N PRO A 270 9.39 7.39 12.82
CA PRO A 270 8.08 7.83 13.25
C PRO A 270 7.37 8.68 12.20
N VAL A 271 6.07 8.41 12.01
CA VAL A 271 5.15 9.23 11.20
C VAL A 271 4.29 10.02 12.16
N GLY A 272 4.19 11.34 11.93
CA GLY A 272 3.44 12.22 12.83
C GLY A 272 3.98 12.24 14.26
N ARG A 273 3.09 12.32 15.24
CA ARG A 273 3.47 12.52 16.66
C ARG A 273 2.86 11.50 17.61
N THR A 274 1.85 10.79 17.18
CA THR A 274 1.06 9.86 18.01
C THR A 274 1.21 8.43 17.51
N PRO A 275 0.85 7.43 18.32
CA PRO A 275 0.74 6.04 17.82
C PRO A 275 -0.30 5.88 16.71
N ASP A 276 -1.41 6.66 16.75
CA ASP A 276 -2.41 6.68 15.67
C ASP A 276 -1.80 7.15 14.35
N ASP A 277 -1.00 8.23 14.36
CA ASP A 277 -0.31 8.71 13.16
C ASP A 277 0.62 7.64 12.60
N GLY A 278 1.31 6.92 13.47
CA GLY A 278 2.19 5.82 13.10
C GLY A 278 1.41 4.64 12.51
N HIS A 279 0.29 4.29 13.13
CA HIS A 279 -0.61 3.23 12.67
C HIS A 279 -1.23 3.54 11.32
N ASP A 280 -1.59 4.79 11.09
CA ASP A 280 -2.21 5.27 9.85
C ASP A 280 -1.18 5.70 8.78
N ALA A 281 0.11 5.36 8.94
CA ALA A 281 1.19 5.75 8.04
C ALA A 281 0.92 5.38 6.57
N VAL A 282 0.21 4.29 6.32
CA VAL A 282 -0.20 3.88 4.96
C VAL A 282 -0.95 4.98 4.22
N TYR A 283 -1.79 5.73 4.95
CA TYR A 283 -2.57 6.85 4.39
C TYR A 283 -1.87 8.19 4.53
N LEU A 284 -1.17 8.42 5.65
CA LEU A 284 -0.63 9.73 6.01
C LEU A 284 0.73 10.01 5.36
N ALA A 285 1.50 8.98 5.06
CA ALA A 285 2.90 9.10 4.65
C ALA A 285 3.24 8.23 3.41
N THR A 286 2.44 8.34 2.35
CA THR A 286 2.61 7.51 1.13
C THR A 286 4.00 7.61 0.53
N THR A 287 4.63 8.78 0.57
CA THR A 287 5.99 9.00 0.06
C THR A 287 7.08 8.28 0.84
N VAL A 288 6.80 7.83 2.07
CA VAL A 288 7.76 7.12 2.92
C VAL A 288 7.90 5.67 2.49
N TRP A 289 6.80 5.01 2.15
CA TRP A 289 6.77 3.58 1.83
C TRP A 289 6.69 3.26 0.33
N GLU A 290 6.34 4.24 -0.50
CA GLU A 290 6.01 4.02 -1.91
C GLU A 290 7.13 3.30 -2.67
N GLU A 291 8.36 3.80 -2.59
CA GLU A 291 9.49 3.23 -3.35
C GLU A 291 9.74 1.76 -2.98
N ASP A 292 9.86 1.45 -1.69
CA ASP A 292 10.13 0.09 -1.22
C ASP A 292 9.00 -0.88 -1.58
N VAL A 293 7.74 -0.45 -1.42
CA VAL A 293 6.57 -1.27 -1.75
C VAL A 293 6.52 -1.58 -3.24
N PHE A 294 6.78 -0.58 -4.11
CA PHE A 294 6.73 -0.84 -5.55
C PHE A 294 7.95 -1.59 -6.06
N GLN A 295 9.13 -1.44 -5.47
CA GLN A 295 10.26 -2.33 -5.75
C GLN A 295 9.91 -3.79 -5.43
N PHE A 296 9.25 -4.03 -4.30
CA PHE A 296 8.78 -5.35 -3.93
C PHE A 296 7.69 -5.86 -4.88
N LEU A 297 6.66 -5.06 -5.16
CA LEU A 297 5.57 -5.45 -6.06
C LEU A 297 6.06 -5.72 -7.48
N ASP A 298 6.90 -4.86 -8.03
CA ASP A 298 7.41 -4.99 -9.40
C ASP A 298 8.25 -6.27 -9.55
N LYS A 299 9.04 -6.61 -8.53
CA LYS A 299 9.81 -7.85 -8.51
C LYS A 299 8.96 -9.12 -8.63
N TYR A 300 7.78 -9.16 -7.99
CA TYR A 300 7.00 -10.39 -7.89
C TYR A 300 5.72 -10.39 -8.73
N VAL A 301 5.18 -9.23 -9.02
CA VAL A 301 3.93 -9.07 -9.78
C VAL A 301 4.17 -8.73 -11.24
N LYS A 302 5.29 -8.02 -11.54
CA LYS A 302 5.70 -7.67 -12.91
C LYS A 302 7.10 -8.25 -13.25
N PRO A 303 7.35 -9.52 -13.04
CA PRO A 303 8.61 -10.08 -13.51
C PRO A 303 8.68 -9.93 -15.04
N ASN A 304 9.87 -9.56 -15.54
CA ASN A 304 10.17 -9.47 -16.98
C ASN A 304 9.99 -10.83 -17.66
#